data_c9538feda45e2ed5146e96fbb9d28c37
#
_entry.id   c9538feda45e2ed5146e96fbb9d28c37
#
_cell.length_a   1.000
_cell.length_b   1.000
_cell.length_c   1.000
_cell.angle_alpha   90.00
_cell.angle_beta   90.00
_cell.angle_gamma   90.00
#
_symmetry.space_group_name_H-M   'P 1'
#
loop_
_entity.id
_entity.type
_entity.pdbx_description
1 polymer ?
#
loop_
_entity_poly.entity_id
_entity_poly.type
_entity_poly.pdbx_seq_one_letter_code
_entity_poly.pdbx_strand_id
1 'polypeptide(L)'
;MKKFGNYILTAGLLLGMLAVPVQAEEVSESTVLKLREQPFLTAPDMAVMPKKFLYDSGIEIAYPEDGVKGIYLTENTAANPERVDELIGYLNSNDLNAMVIDIKNDHGHVTTDFNSDDAHIQKNTIPVISDINALMKRFEEEQVYPIARIVAFKDSLLAQEEPGMSFLNPDGSIWEYGNGELFINPFLKETWDYAVNVGIEAAKVGFKEVQFDYVRFPEVFSNDDNGLFYDMGEFADLDLTPTEKRVKAISDFVAYAREKLMPYGVEVSVDIFGYAATVSEASGIGQDFSAISNNVDVISSMIYPSHWGPGNFDLSAPDLYPYEV
;
A
#
# COMPACT_ATOMS: atom_id res chain seq x y z
N MET A 1 15.58 49.71 -47.12
CA MET A 1 16.02 48.29 -46.87
C MET A 1 15.50 47.90 -45.49
N LYS A 2 14.40 47.16 -45.45
CA LYS A 2 13.76 46.72 -44.22
C LYS A 2 14.25 45.31 -43.88
N LYS A 3 14.81 45.12 -42.67
CA LYS A 3 15.16 43.80 -42.16
C LYS A 3 13.94 43.23 -41.45
N PHE A 4 13.46 42.08 -41.93
CA PHE A 4 12.48 41.26 -41.25
C PHE A 4 13.19 40.37 -40.22
N GLY A 5 12.82 40.47 -38.97
CA GLY A 5 13.23 39.57 -37.91
C GLY A 5 12.21 38.45 -37.77
N ASN A 6 12.67 37.21 -37.92
CA ASN A 6 11.84 36.02 -37.68
C ASN A 6 11.69 35.80 -36.16
N TYR A 7 10.45 35.88 -35.69
CA TYR A 7 10.09 35.37 -34.39
C TYR A 7 9.65 33.90 -34.53
N ILE A 8 10.42 33.00 -33.98
CA ILE A 8 10.01 31.60 -33.78
C ILE A 8 9.17 31.58 -32.54
N LEU A 9 7.86 31.34 -32.72
CA LEU A 9 6.94 31.06 -31.65
C LEU A 9 7.08 29.58 -31.27
N THR A 10 7.78 29.29 -30.18
CA THR A 10 7.73 27.98 -29.53
C THR A 10 6.43 27.90 -28.73
N ALA A 11 5.44 27.21 -29.30
CA ALA A 11 4.25 26.82 -28.56
C ALA A 11 4.64 25.71 -27.59
N GLY A 12 4.84 26.06 -26.32
CA GLY A 12 4.91 25.11 -25.22
C GLY A 12 3.50 24.58 -24.97
N LEU A 13 3.28 23.31 -25.24
CA LEU A 13 2.10 22.59 -24.74
C LEU A 13 2.26 22.47 -23.22
N LEU A 14 1.63 23.36 -22.47
CA LEU A 14 1.28 23.11 -21.08
C LEU A 14 0.11 22.12 -21.11
N LEU A 15 0.38 20.84 -20.87
CA LEU A 15 -0.65 19.93 -20.37
C LEU A 15 -1.01 20.43 -18.97
N GLY A 16 -2.01 21.27 -18.89
CA GLY A 16 -2.70 21.54 -17.66
C GLY A 16 -3.43 20.25 -17.24
N MET A 17 -2.94 19.57 -16.24
CA MET A 17 -3.78 18.69 -15.45
C MET A 17 -4.89 19.58 -14.89
N LEU A 18 -6.05 19.53 -15.50
CA LEU A 18 -7.28 20.01 -14.91
C LEU A 18 -7.50 19.14 -13.66
N ALA A 19 -7.11 19.63 -12.50
CA ALA A 19 -7.66 19.15 -11.27
C ALA A 19 -9.18 19.34 -11.38
N VAL A 20 -9.89 18.26 -11.73
CA VAL A 20 -11.33 18.24 -11.60
C VAL A 20 -11.56 18.35 -10.11
N PRO A 21 -12.27 19.38 -9.62
CA PRO A 21 -12.66 19.38 -8.23
C PRO A 21 -13.49 18.10 -8.05
N VAL A 22 -12.99 17.17 -7.25
CA VAL A 22 -13.78 16.07 -6.75
C VAL A 22 -14.88 16.74 -5.94
N GLN A 23 -16.03 16.97 -6.55
CA GLN A 23 -17.23 17.24 -5.78
C GLN A 23 -17.42 15.97 -4.96
N ALA A 24 -17.19 16.09 -3.65
CA ALA A 24 -17.65 15.08 -2.73
C ALA A 24 -19.15 14.90 -3.04
N GLU A 25 -19.49 13.81 -3.72
CA GLU A 25 -20.90 13.40 -3.78
C GLU A 25 -21.29 13.26 -2.31
N GLU A 26 -22.31 14.01 -1.90
CA GLU A 26 -22.92 13.78 -0.59
C GLU A 26 -23.37 12.33 -0.60
N VAL A 27 -22.58 11.46 0.02
CA VAL A 27 -22.97 10.07 0.24
C VAL A 27 -24.30 10.15 0.98
N SER A 28 -25.36 9.69 0.35
CA SER A 28 -26.67 9.77 0.97
C SER A 28 -26.62 9.03 2.31
N GLU A 29 -27.30 9.54 3.32
CA GLU A 29 -27.41 8.86 4.63
C GLU A 29 -27.76 7.37 4.48
N SER A 30 -28.51 7.03 3.43
CA SER A 30 -28.89 5.67 3.07
C SER A 30 -27.70 4.79 2.64
N THR A 31 -26.71 5.35 1.92
CA THR A 31 -25.50 4.63 1.49
C THR A 31 -24.61 4.34 2.70
N VAL A 32 -24.39 5.33 3.57
CA VAL A 32 -23.63 5.15 4.81
C VAL A 32 -24.27 4.10 5.72
N LEU A 33 -25.61 4.09 5.82
CA LEU A 33 -26.34 3.09 6.58
C LEU A 33 -26.18 1.69 5.98
N LYS A 34 -26.25 1.54 4.65
CA LYS A 34 -26.05 0.25 3.98
C LYS A 34 -24.67 -0.33 4.25
N LEU A 35 -23.62 0.47 4.16
CA LEU A 35 -22.25 0.02 4.50
C LEU A 35 -22.15 -0.42 5.96
N ARG A 36 -22.79 0.31 6.89
CA ARG A 36 -22.81 -0.05 8.31
C ARG A 36 -23.60 -1.31 8.63
N GLU A 37 -24.60 -1.63 7.82
CA GLU A 37 -25.42 -2.85 7.95
C GLU A 37 -24.71 -4.09 7.39
N GLN A 38 -23.69 -3.93 6.52
CA GLN A 38 -22.92 -5.05 5.99
C GLN A 38 -21.92 -5.54 7.06
N PRO A 39 -21.84 -6.86 7.28
CA PRO A 39 -20.82 -7.40 8.16
C PRO A 39 -19.45 -7.29 7.47
N PHE A 40 -18.60 -6.40 7.97
CA PHE A 40 -17.19 -6.45 7.64
C PHE A 40 -16.54 -7.62 8.39
N LEU A 41 -15.54 -8.23 7.77
CA LEU A 41 -14.65 -9.11 8.51
C LEU A 41 -13.95 -8.27 9.57
N THR A 42 -13.96 -8.76 10.79
CA THR A 42 -13.28 -8.11 11.91
C THR A 42 -12.16 -9.02 12.38
N ALA A 43 -10.93 -8.57 12.28
CA ALA A 43 -9.80 -9.35 12.74
C ALA A 43 -9.88 -9.58 14.26
N PRO A 44 -9.44 -10.74 14.75
CA PRO A 44 -9.35 -11.01 16.17
C PRO A 44 -8.39 -10.03 16.86
N ASP A 45 -8.68 -9.73 18.14
CA ASP A 45 -7.77 -8.95 18.95
C ASP A 45 -6.52 -9.77 19.29
N MET A 46 -5.35 -9.29 18.85
CA MET A 46 -4.04 -9.90 19.10
C MET A 46 -3.72 -10.04 20.60
N ALA A 47 -4.22 -9.14 21.44
CA ALA A 47 -3.96 -9.15 22.87
C ALA A 47 -4.45 -10.43 23.58
N VAL A 48 -5.34 -11.21 22.94
CA VAL A 48 -5.86 -12.47 23.49
C VAL A 48 -5.03 -13.71 23.14
N MET A 49 -4.07 -13.62 22.21
CA MET A 49 -3.26 -14.78 21.83
C MET A 49 -2.08 -14.98 22.78
N PRO A 50 -2.00 -16.10 23.53
CA PRO A 50 -0.84 -16.36 24.38
C PRO A 50 0.46 -16.47 23.54
N LYS A 51 1.53 -15.81 23.99
CA LYS A 51 2.84 -15.80 23.30
C LYS A 51 3.35 -17.18 22.87
N LYS A 52 3.04 -18.24 23.63
CA LYS A 52 3.43 -19.63 23.28
C LYS A 52 2.81 -20.19 22.01
N PHE A 53 1.83 -19.51 21.43
CA PHE A 53 1.18 -19.89 20.17
C PHE A 53 1.64 -19.01 19.01
N LEU A 54 2.45 -17.98 19.27
CA LEU A 54 3.04 -17.15 18.24
C LEU A 54 4.27 -17.85 17.67
N TYR A 55 4.49 -17.60 16.37
CA TYR A 55 5.72 -18.03 15.71
C TYR A 55 6.91 -17.30 16.31
N ASP A 56 7.99 -18.02 16.57
CA ASP A 56 9.24 -17.46 17.07
C ASP A 56 10.24 -17.33 15.92
N SER A 57 10.48 -16.10 15.48
CA SER A 57 11.48 -15.80 14.44
C SER A 57 12.94 -15.84 14.96
N GLY A 58 13.12 -15.92 16.28
CA GLY A 58 14.43 -15.82 16.91
C GLY A 58 15.02 -14.40 16.90
N ILE A 59 14.25 -13.36 16.52
CA ILE A 59 14.65 -11.94 16.55
C ILE A 59 13.85 -11.23 17.63
N GLU A 60 14.53 -10.64 18.60
CA GLU A 60 13.93 -9.94 19.73
C GLU A 60 14.14 -8.42 19.62
N ILE A 61 13.15 -7.73 19.08
CA ILE A 61 13.09 -6.26 18.99
C ILE A 61 11.79 -5.80 19.64
N ALA A 62 11.90 -4.91 20.62
CA ALA A 62 10.73 -4.37 21.31
C ALA A 62 10.01 -3.33 20.45
N TYR A 63 8.67 -3.22 20.63
CA TYR A 63 7.93 -2.07 20.09
C TYR A 63 8.42 -0.80 20.79
N PRO A 64 8.73 0.29 20.03
CA PRO A 64 9.26 1.53 20.59
C PRO A 64 8.26 2.19 21.56
N GLU A 65 8.68 2.45 22.81
CA GLU A 65 7.80 3.02 23.85
C GLU A 65 7.25 4.40 23.49
N ASP A 66 8.05 5.23 22.78
CA ASP A 66 7.67 6.57 22.33
C ASP A 66 7.03 6.60 20.94
N GLY A 67 6.60 5.44 20.45
CA GLY A 67 6.04 5.26 19.12
C GLY A 67 7.09 5.09 18.02
N VAL A 68 6.65 4.62 16.88
CA VAL A 68 7.50 4.34 15.71
C VAL A 68 7.84 5.64 14.98
N LYS A 69 9.13 5.93 14.84
CA LYS A 69 9.68 7.07 14.11
C LYS A 69 10.74 6.56 13.15
N GLY A 70 10.41 6.44 11.87
CA GLY A 70 11.25 5.72 10.93
C GLY A 70 11.66 6.49 9.70
N ILE A 71 12.55 5.86 8.94
CA ILE A 71 12.92 6.24 7.59
C ILE A 71 12.63 5.09 6.63
N TYR A 72 12.38 5.44 5.37
CA TYR A 72 12.16 4.48 4.30
C TYR A 72 13.47 4.17 3.57
N LEU A 73 13.70 2.90 3.29
CA LEU A 73 14.81 2.38 2.53
C LEU A 73 14.31 1.58 1.33
N THR A 74 14.82 1.90 0.14
CA THR A 74 14.67 1.00 -1.00
C THR A 74 15.42 -0.30 -0.74
N GLU A 75 15.06 -1.37 -1.44
CA GLU A 75 15.76 -2.65 -1.40
C GLU A 75 17.26 -2.52 -1.69
N ASN A 76 17.64 -1.63 -2.60
CA ASN A 76 19.05 -1.37 -2.94
C ASN A 76 19.81 -0.73 -1.79
N THR A 77 19.17 0.15 -1.04
CA THR A 77 19.78 0.76 0.15
C THR A 77 19.90 -0.26 1.26
N ALA A 78 18.89 -1.08 1.51
CA ALA A 78 18.88 -2.14 2.51
C ALA A 78 19.87 -3.28 2.17
N ALA A 79 20.19 -3.48 0.90
CA ALA A 79 21.18 -4.46 0.44
C ALA A 79 22.64 -4.05 0.68
N ASN A 80 22.89 -2.80 1.08
CA ASN A 80 24.25 -2.30 1.32
C ASN A 80 24.52 -2.19 2.84
N PRO A 81 25.30 -3.11 3.44
CA PRO A 81 25.55 -3.11 4.89
C PRO A 81 26.20 -1.82 5.41
N GLU A 82 27.16 -1.25 4.66
CA GLU A 82 27.83 -0.01 5.06
C GLU A 82 26.83 1.16 5.11
N ARG A 83 25.91 1.21 4.14
CA ARG A 83 24.87 2.23 4.12
C ARG A 83 23.85 2.03 5.24
N VAL A 84 23.50 0.79 5.55
CA VAL A 84 22.64 0.47 6.70
C VAL A 84 23.27 0.93 8.00
N ASP A 85 24.56 0.67 8.21
CA ASP A 85 25.28 1.12 9.41
C ASP A 85 25.32 2.66 9.53
N GLU A 86 25.56 3.37 8.42
CA GLU A 86 25.47 4.84 8.40
C GLU A 86 24.08 5.34 8.80
N LEU A 87 23.01 4.68 8.28
CA LEU A 87 21.64 5.06 8.57
C LEU A 87 21.23 4.70 10.01
N ILE A 88 21.72 3.62 10.58
CA ILE A 88 21.54 3.32 12.01
C ILE A 88 22.18 4.43 12.86
N GLY A 89 23.40 4.87 12.51
CA GLY A 89 24.04 6.01 13.15
C GLY A 89 23.21 7.31 13.02
N TYR A 90 22.55 7.51 11.88
CA TYR A 90 21.63 8.64 11.67
C TYR A 90 20.39 8.52 12.55
N LEU A 91 19.74 7.33 12.63
CA LEU A 91 18.59 7.09 13.52
C LEU A 91 18.95 7.47 14.96
N ASN A 92 20.06 6.91 15.48
CA ASN A 92 20.51 7.15 16.86
C ASN A 92 20.79 8.63 17.16
N SER A 93 21.21 9.40 16.13
CA SER A 93 21.54 10.82 16.28
C SER A 93 20.32 11.74 16.20
N ASN A 94 19.16 11.24 15.72
CA ASN A 94 17.97 12.03 15.44
C ASN A 94 16.71 11.55 16.17
N ASP A 95 16.86 10.72 17.20
CA ASP A 95 15.75 10.15 17.97
C ASP A 95 14.73 9.41 17.11
N LEU A 96 15.24 8.66 16.11
CA LEU A 96 14.50 7.75 15.25
C LEU A 96 14.80 6.31 15.64
N ASN A 97 13.89 5.37 15.33
CA ASN A 97 13.96 4.02 15.86
C ASN A 97 13.52 2.92 14.90
N ALA A 98 13.13 3.27 13.66
CA ALA A 98 12.55 2.31 12.73
C ALA A 98 13.07 2.47 11.31
N MET A 99 13.03 1.38 10.54
CA MET A 99 13.28 1.37 9.10
C MET A 99 12.18 0.62 8.37
N VAL A 100 11.57 1.28 7.38
CA VAL A 100 10.64 0.68 6.42
C VAL A 100 11.44 0.21 5.22
N ILE A 101 11.29 -1.05 4.83
CA ILE A 101 12.09 -1.68 3.78
C ILE A 101 11.17 -2.30 2.72
N ASP A 102 11.44 -2.04 1.45
CA ASP A 102 10.75 -2.69 0.34
C ASP A 102 11.06 -4.18 0.29
N ILE A 103 10.11 -4.99 0.70
CA ILE A 103 10.16 -6.46 0.61
C ILE A 103 9.43 -6.96 -0.64
N LYS A 104 8.35 -6.31 -1.02
CA LYS A 104 7.75 -6.46 -2.35
C LYS A 104 7.55 -5.09 -2.95
N ASN A 105 8.29 -4.80 -4.03
CA ASN A 105 8.32 -3.47 -4.61
C ASN A 105 7.18 -3.19 -5.60
N ASP A 106 7.14 -1.98 -6.15
CA ASP A 106 6.09 -1.46 -7.04
C ASP A 106 5.97 -2.17 -8.40
N HIS A 107 6.97 -2.98 -8.78
CA HIS A 107 6.92 -3.80 -10.00
C HIS A 107 6.38 -5.20 -9.76
N GLY A 108 6.31 -5.63 -8.49
CA GLY A 108 5.91 -6.97 -8.08
C GLY A 108 7.09 -7.88 -7.69
N HIS A 109 8.34 -7.37 -7.71
CA HIS A 109 9.49 -8.17 -7.30
C HIS A 109 9.51 -8.34 -5.77
N VAL A 110 9.70 -9.59 -5.33
CA VAL A 110 10.09 -9.93 -3.97
C VAL A 110 11.62 -9.79 -3.87
N THR A 111 12.08 -8.92 -2.98
CA THR A 111 13.44 -8.36 -2.99
C THR A 111 14.49 -9.20 -2.27
N THR A 112 14.07 -10.29 -1.63
CA THR A 112 14.94 -11.25 -0.97
C THR A 112 14.45 -12.68 -1.18
N ASP A 113 15.35 -13.65 -1.14
CA ASP A 113 15.00 -15.07 -1.22
C ASP A 113 14.66 -15.62 0.18
N PHE A 114 13.37 -15.87 0.37
CA PHE A 114 12.86 -16.47 1.60
C PHE A 114 12.92 -17.99 1.61
N ASN A 115 13.32 -18.65 0.52
CA ASN A 115 13.15 -20.10 0.29
C ASN A 115 11.67 -20.50 0.50
N SER A 116 10.75 -19.68 0.05
CA SER A 116 9.31 -19.90 0.20
C SER A 116 8.85 -21.09 -0.64
N ASP A 117 7.83 -21.83 -0.17
CA ASP A 117 7.14 -22.86 -0.94
C ASP A 117 6.11 -22.30 -1.91
N ASP A 118 5.79 -21.01 -1.86
CA ASP A 118 4.86 -20.34 -2.76
C ASP A 118 5.50 -20.13 -4.14
N ALA A 119 4.86 -20.68 -5.17
CA ALA A 119 5.40 -20.66 -6.53
C ALA A 119 5.49 -19.25 -7.13
N HIS A 120 4.54 -18.37 -6.82
CA HIS A 120 4.56 -16.98 -7.29
C HIS A 120 5.67 -16.18 -6.59
N ILE A 121 5.86 -16.39 -5.28
CA ILE A 121 6.97 -15.78 -4.55
C ILE A 121 8.31 -16.23 -5.14
N GLN A 122 8.52 -17.54 -5.34
CA GLN A 122 9.74 -18.05 -5.94
C GLN A 122 10.03 -17.43 -7.31
N LYS A 123 9.01 -17.39 -8.18
CA LYS A 123 9.14 -16.89 -9.55
C LYS A 123 9.44 -15.39 -9.62
N ASN A 124 8.82 -14.63 -8.72
CA ASN A 124 8.92 -13.15 -8.70
C ASN A 124 10.03 -12.63 -7.79
N THR A 125 10.83 -13.54 -7.21
CA THR A 125 11.98 -13.16 -6.36
C THR A 125 13.17 -12.70 -7.20
N ILE A 126 13.65 -11.49 -6.90
CA ILE A 126 14.96 -10.98 -7.32
C ILE A 126 15.73 -10.64 -6.03
N PRO A 127 16.68 -11.46 -5.58
CA PRO A 127 17.30 -11.33 -4.28
C PRO A 127 18.31 -10.18 -4.25
N VAL A 128 17.82 -8.95 -4.27
CA VAL A 128 18.62 -7.72 -4.10
C VAL A 128 19.21 -7.69 -2.71
N ILE A 129 18.39 -7.95 -1.69
CA ILE A 129 18.84 -8.15 -0.31
C ILE A 129 19.29 -9.60 -0.18
N SER A 130 20.60 -9.83 -0.32
CA SER A 130 21.19 -11.17 -0.42
C SER A 130 21.21 -11.95 0.90
N ASP A 131 21.22 -11.27 2.04
CA ASP A 131 21.21 -11.88 3.38
C ASP A 131 20.30 -11.11 4.32
N ILE A 132 19.01 -11.43 4.25
CA ILE A 132 17.99 -10.82 5.10
C ILE A 132 18.18 -11.18 6.57
N ASN A 133 18.73 -12.38 6.86
CA ASN A 133 18.95 -12.80 8.24
C ASN A 133 20.08 -11.98 8.90
N ALA A 134 21.14 -11.68 8.16
CA ALA A 134 22.20 -10.79 8.66
C ALA A 134 21.66 -9.38 8.91
N LEU A 135 20.80 -8.86 8.04
CA LEU A 135 20.14 -7.57 8.21
C LEU A 135 19.26 -7.55 9.48
N MET A 136 18.42 -8.57 9.68
CA MET A 136 17.58 -8.67 10.89
C MET A 136 18.39 -8.78 12.17
N LYS A 137 19.49 -9.54 12.15
CA LYS A 137 20.43 -9.60 13.28
C LYS A 137 21.05 -8.25 13.59
N ARG A 138 21.43 -7.48 12.57
CA ARG A 138 21.99 -6.15 12.74
C ARG A 138 20.98 -5.19 13.37
N PHE A 139 19.69 -5.29 12.97
CA PHE A 139 18.62 -4.52 13.57
C PHE A 139 18.34 -4.93 15.02
N GLU A 140 18.40 -6.22 15.32
CA GLU A 140 18.27 -6.71 16.70
C GLU A 140 19.35 -6.15 17.62
N GLU A 141 20.62 -6.15 17.17
CA GLU A 141 21.75 -5.60 17.93
C GLU A 141 21.56 -4.12 18.29
N GLU A 142 20.96 -3.35 17.39
CA GLU A 142 20.75 -1.90 17.56
C GLU A 142 19.32 -1.53 17.96
N GLN A 143 18.45 -2.54 18.15
CA GLN A 143 17.04 -2.37 18.47
C GLN A 143 16.29 -1.44 17.48
N VAL A 144 16.62 -1.55 16.18
CA VAL A 144 15.92 -0.86 15.10
C VAL A 144 14.66 -1.64 14.75
N TYR A 145 13.51 -1.00 14.85
CA TYR A 145 12.20 -1.62 14.55
C TYR A 145 12.01 -1.80 13.03
N PRO A 146 11.96 -3.06 12.53
CA PRO A 146 11.91 -3.33 11.10
C PRO A 146 10.47 -3.45 10.62
N ILE A 147 10.13 -2.69 9.58
CA ILE A 147 8.83 -2.69 8.92
C ILE A 147 9.00 -3.20 7.49
N ALA A 148 8.30 -4.30 7.14
CA ALA A 148 8.29 -4.85 5.80
C ALA A 148 7.21 -4.14 4.96
N ARG A 149 7.61 -3.30 3.99
CA ARG A 149 6.68 -2.72 3.04
C ARG A 149 6.40 -3.70 1.91
N ILE A 150 5.12 -3.95 1.66
CA ILE A 150 4.61 -4.86 0.65
C ILE A 150 3.60 -4.14 -0.21
N VAL A 151 3.93 -3.93 -1.48
CA VAL A 151 2.98 -3.39 -2.45
C VAL A 151 1.94 -4.47 -2.78
N ALA A 152 0.69 -4.24 -2.37
CA ALA A 152 -0.36 -5.25 -2.43
C ALA A 152 -0.89 -5.46 -3.86
N PHE A 153 -1.61 -4.47 -4.42
CA PHE A 153 -2.38 -4.66 -5.65
C PHE A 153 -1.78 -4.01 -6.90
N LYS A 154 -0.74 -3.20 -6.80
CA LYS A 154 0.06 -2.77 -7.94
C LYS A 154 1.14 -3.81 -8.19
N ASP A 155 0.95 -4.67 -9.19
CA ASP A 155 1.83 -5.80 -9.45
C ASP A 155 1.83 -6.16 -10.93
N SER A 156 2.87 -5.72 -11.62
CA SER A 156 3.00 -5.97 -13.06
C SER A 156 3.43 -7.40 -13.38
N LEU A 157 4.15 -8.05 -12.47
CA LEU A 157 4.63 -9.42 -12.70
C LEU A 157 3.50 -10.42 -12.58
N LEU A 158 2.75 -10.39 -11.46
CA LEU A 158 1.64 -11.30 -11.26
C LEU A 158 0.51 -11.05 -12.26
N ALA A 159 0.24 -9.79 -12.63
CA ALA A 159 -0.74 -9.46 -13.67
C ALA A 159 -0.38 -10.05 -15.04
N GLN A 160 0.91 -10.06 -15.42
CA GLN A 160 1.38 -10.69 -16.65
C GLN A 160 1.39 -12.21 -16.57
N GLU A 161 1.70 -12.76 -15.42
CA GLU A 161 1.71 -14.19 -15.17
C GLU A 161 0.31 -14.78 -15.19
N GLU A 162 -0.63 -14.10 -14.52
CA GLU A 162 -2.02 -14.51 -14.34
C GLU A 162 -2.99 -13.41 -14.79
N PRO A 163 -3.16 -13.18 -16.10
CA PRO A 163 -4.03 -12.12 -16.63
C PRO A 163 -5.46 -12.17 -16.10
N GLY A 164 -5.96 -13.36 -15.74
CA GLY A 164 -7.27 -13.55 -15.11
C GLY A 164 -7.40 -12.92 -13.72
N MET A 165 -6.28 -12.66 -13.06
CA MET A 165 -6.22 -11.96 -11.77
C MET A 165 -6.05 -10.44 -11.92
N SER A 166 -6.22 -9.88 -13.11
CA SER A 166 -6.02 -8.47 -13.41
C SER A 166 -7.27 -7.84 -14.01
N PHE A 167 -7.13 -6.64 -14.57
CA PHE A 167 -8.15 -5.93 -15.30
C PHE A 167 -7.85 -6.03 -16.80
N LEU A 168 -8.87 -6.35 -17.60
CA LEU A 168 -8.72 -6.57 -19.04
C LEU A 168 -9.45 -5.52 -19.86
N ASN A 169 -8.86 -5.11 -20.96
CA ASN A 169 -9.51 -4.31 -21.97
C ASN A 169 -10.59 -5.12 -22.73
N PRO A 170 -11.51 -4.49 -23.47
CA PRO A 170 -12.52 -5.19 -24.27
C PRO A 170 -11.97 -6.14 -25.32
N ASP A 171 -10.72 -5.98 -25.75
CA ASP A 171 -10.05 -6.86 -26.70
C ASP A 171 -9.33 -8.06 -26.02
N GLY A 172 -9.42 -8.14 -24.69
CA GLY A 172 -8.81 -9.20 -23.90
C GLY A 172 -7.35 -8.97 -23.52
N SER A 173 -6.74 -7.86 -23.93
CA SER A 173 -5.41 -7.48 -23.44
C SER A 173 -5.47 -7.01 -21.98
N ILE A 174 -4.34 -7.14 -21.26
CA ILE A 174 -4.26 -6.62 -19.89
C ILE A 174 -4.34 -5.10 -19.95
N TRP A 175 -5.16 -4.51 -19.09
CA TRP A 175 -5.26 -3.08 -18.98
C TRP A 175 -4.04 -2.48 -18.26
N GLU A 176 -3.48 -1.43 -18.85
CA GLU A 176 -2.31 -0.71 -18.32
C GLU A 176 -2.73 0.62 -17.70
N TYR A 177 -2.24 0.89 -16.50
CA TYR A 177 -2.42 2.17 -15.82
C TYR A 177 -1.21 3.08 -16.09
N GLY A 178 -1.48 4.31 -16.50
CA GLY A 178 -0.44 5.32 -16.68
C GLY A 178 0.68 4.90 -17.63
N ASN A 179 1.88 4.70 -17.12
CA ASN A 179 3.10 4.41 -17.89
C ASN A 179 3.35 2.90 -18.09
N GLY A 180 2.32 2.09 -18.26
CA GLY A 180 2.46 0.63 -18.43
C GLY A 180 2.51 -0.12 -17.11
N GLU A 181 2.06 0.49 -16.02
CA GLU A 181 1.90 -0.17 -14.74
C GLU A 181 0.65 -1.06 -14.74
N LEU A 182 0.73 -2.25 -14.14
CA LEU A 182 -0.38 -3.17 -14.05
C LEU A 182 -0.83 -3.35 -12.61
N PHE A 183 -2.11 -3.65 -12.47
CA PHE A 183 -2.73 -3.94 -11.18
C PHE A 183 -3.34 -5.34 -11.20
N ILE A 184 -3.20 -6.05 -10.10
CA ILE A 184 -3.97 -7.25 -9.82
C ILE A 184 -5.27 -6.87 -9.12
N ASN A 185 -6.27 -7.72 -9.25
CA ASN A 185 -7.66 -7.42 -8.90
C ASN A 185 -7.94 -7.61 -7.39
N PRO A 186 -8.25 -6.56 -6.63
CA PRO A 186 -8.52 -6.68 -5.19
C PRO A 186 -9.80 -7.44 -4.83
N PHE A 187 -10.64 -7.79 -5.78
CA PHE A 187 -11.81 -8.62 -5.51
C PHE A 187 -11.49 -10.10 -5.33
N LEU A 188 -10.29 -10.55 -5.72
CA LEU A 188 -9.93 -11.97 -5.73
C LEU A 188 -9.10 -12.34 -4.50
N LYS A 189 -9.48 -13.41 -3.81
CA LYS A 189 -8.74 -13.90 -2.64
C LYS A 189 -7.36 -14.43 -2.98
N GLU A 190 -7.16 -14.93 -4.18
CA GLU A 190 -5.87 -15.40 -4.68
C GLU A 190 -4.82 -14.27 -4.69
N THR A 191 -5.24 -13.03 -5.01
CA THR A 191 -4.35 -11.86 -4.95
C THR A 191 -4.06 -11.44 -3.50
N TRP A 192 -5.03 -11.65 -2.59
CA TRP A 192 -4.83 -11.43 -1.14
C TRP A 192 -3.83 -12.43 -0.57
N ASP A 193 -4.01 -13.72 -0.89
CA ASP A 193 -3.14 -14.79 -0.42
C ASP A 193 -1.69 -14.52 -0.82
N TYR A 194 -1.45 -14.09 -2.06
CA TYR A 194 -0.10 -13.77 -2.53
C TYR A 194 0.55 -12.64 -1.71
N ALA A 195 -0.13 -11.50 -1.56
CA ALA A 195 0.40 -10.38 -0.79
C ALA A 195 0.64 -10.75 0.68
N VAL A 196 -0.30 -11.49 1.28
CA VAL A 196 -0.21 -11.92 2.68
C VAL A 196 0.88 -12.98 2.87
N ASN A 197 1.07 -13.90 1.93
CA ASN A 197 2.15 -14.88 1.99
C ASN A 197 3.52 -14.23 1.98
N VAL A 198 3.73 -13.16 1.19
CA VAL A 198 4.98 -12.37 1.27
C VAL A 198 5.15 -11.76 2.67
N GLY A 199 4.07 -11.24 3.28
CA GLY A 199 4.07 -10.74 4.65
C GLY A 199 4.41 -11.79 5.69
N ILE A 200 3.90 -13.01 5.52
CA ILE A 200 4.21 -14.15 6.37
C ILE A 200 5.71 -14.51 6.28
N GLU A 201 6.29 -14.54 5.09
CA GLU A 201 7.72 -14.80 4.93
C GLU A 201 8.57 -13.70 5.58
N ALA A 202 8.16 -12.43 5.45
CA ALA A 202 8.83 -11.34 6.14
C ALA A 202 8.75 -11.47 7.68
N ALA A 203 7.57 -11.82 8.20
CA ALA A 203 7.39 -12.07 9.63
C ALA A 203 8.27 -13.21 10.14
N LYS A 204 8.41 -14.30 9.37
CA LYS A 204 9.25 -15.45 9.73
C LYS A 204 10.74 -15.12 9.88
N VAL A 205 11.26 -14.17 9.12
CA VAL A 205 12.67 -13.75 9.21
C VAL A 205 12.90 -12.66 10.26
N GLY A 206 11.84 -12.12 10.88
CA GLY A 206 11.96 -11.26 12.05
C GLY A 206 11.49 -9.84 11.93
N PHE A 207 10.85 -9.44 10.81
CA PHE A 207 10.12 -8.17 10.75
C PHE A 207 9.08 -8.10 11.86
N LYS A 208 8.85 -6.91 12.39
CA LYS A 208 7.92 -6.67 13.51
C LYS A 208 6.61 -6.05 13.06
N GLU A 209 6.60 -5.50 11.86
CA GLU A 209 5.41 -4.92 11.23
C GLU A 209 5.40 -5.26 9.74
N VAL A 210 4.21 -5.56 9.23
CA VAL A 210 3.94 -5.73 7.80
C VAL A 210 3.07 -4.57 7.36
N GLN A 211 3.65 -3.70 6.53
CA GLN A 211 3.00 -2.53 5.98
C GLN A 211 2.56 -2.80 4.54
N PHE A 212 1.25 -2.80 4.31
CA PHE A 212 0.70 -2.95 2.96
C PHE A 212 0.50 -1.58 2.33
N ASP A 213 1.14 -1.36 1.19
CA ASP A 213 0.92 -0.19 0.33
C ASP A 213 0.12 -0.59 -0.92
N TYR A 214 -0.40 0.39 -1.65
CA TYR A 214 -1.31 0.19 -2.79
C TYR A 214 -2.52 -0.70 -2.44
N VAL A 215 -3.01 -0.58 -1.21
CA VAL A 215 -4.23 -1.24 -0.72
C VAL A 215 -5.44 -0.50 -1.28
N ARG A 216 -5.63 -0.62 -2.60
CA ARG A 216 -6.64 0.13 -3.33
C ARG A 216 -6.86 -0.38 -4.75
N PHE A 217 -7.99 -0.03 -5.32
CA PHE A 217 -8.20 -0.11 -6.76
C PHE A 217 -7.44 0.99 -7.50
N PRO A 218 -7.18 0.85 -8.81
CA PRO A 218 -6.65 1.93 -9.62
C PRO A 218 -7.57 3.17 -9.59
N GLU A 219 -6.98 4.37 -9.66
CA GLU A 219 -7.74 5.64 -9.56
C GLU A 219 -8.78 5.83 -10.68
N VAL A 220 -8.61 5.14 -11.81
CA VAL A 220 -9.57 5.16 -12.92
C VAL A 220 -10.98 4.69 -12.49
N PHE A 221 -11.06 3.86 -11.46
CA PHE A 221 -12.33 3.38 -10.91
C PHE A 221 -13.14 4.45 -10.15
N SER A 222 -12.64 5.68 -10.02
CA SER A 222 -13.43 6.81 -9.54
C SER A 222 -14.59 7.16 -10.47
N ASN A 223 -14.54 6.73 -11.74
CA ASN A 223 -15.67 6.82 -12.68
C ASN A 223 -16.20 5.41 -12.90
N ASP A 224 -17.46 5.17 -12.58
CA ASP A 224 -18.07 3.85 -12.39
C ASP A 224 -18.04 2.87 -13.57
N ASP A 225 -17.82 3.31 -14.79
CA ASP A 225 -17.79 2.43 -15.96
C ASP A 225 -16.58 2.71 -16.84
N ASN A 226 -15.52 1.94 -16.62
CA ASN A 226 -14.32 2.03 -17.43
C ASN A 226 -14.34 1.06 -18.63
N GLY A 227 -15.42 0.29 -18.80
CA GLY A 227 -15.53 -0.76 -19.83
C GLY A 227 -14.48 -1.87 -19.66
N LEU A 228 -13.89 -2.02 -18.50
CA LEU A 228 -12.93 -3.07 -18.20
C LEU A 228 -13.63 -4.36 -17.81
N PHE A 229 -13.04 -5.49 -18.19
CA PHE A 229 -13.48 -6.82 -17.76
C PHE A 229 -12.61 -7.29 -16.59
N TYR A 230 -13.26 -7.73 -15.52
CA TYR A 230 -12.61 -8.30 -14.34
C TYR A 230 -13.62 -9.16 -13.57
N ASP A 231 -13.11 -10.14 -12.86
CA ASP A 231 -13.92 -10.97 -11.98
C ASP A 231 -14.15 -10.24 -10.64
N MET A 232 -15.37 -10.20 -10.18
CA MET A 232 -15.71 -9.63 -8.87
C MET A 232 -15.79 -10.70 -7.77
N GLY A 233 -15.48 -11.96 -8.07
CA GLY A 233 -15.51 -13.05 -7.13
C GLY A 233 -16.80 -13.09 -6.30
N GLU A 234 -16.65 -13.26 -4.99
CA GLU A 234 -17.78 -13.30 -4.05
C GLU A 234 -18.54 -11.97 -3.90
N PHE A 235 -18.00 -10.87 -4.42
CA PHE A 235 -18.64 -9.54 -4.37
C PHE A 235 -19.63 -9.32 -5.50
N ALA A 236 -19.67 -10.18 -6.52
CA ALA A 236 -20.49 -10.01 -7.72
C ALA A 236 -21.98 -9.89 -7.38
N ASP A 237 -22.49 -10.81 -6.54
CA ASP A 237 -23.91 -10.96 -6.24
C ASP A 237 -24.38 -10.15 -5.01
N LEU A 238 -23.50 -9.33 -4.41
CA LEU A 238 -23.88 -8.50 -3.28
C LEU A 238 -24.81 -7.36 -3.74
N ASP A 239 -25.85 -7.08 -2.94
CA ASP A 239 -26.76 -5.93 -3.17
C ASP A 239 -26.10 -4.63 -2.68
N LEU A 240 -25.02 -4.26 -3.34
CA LEU A 240 -24.17 -3.09 -3.07
C LEU A 240 -23.87 -2.38 -4.39
N THR A 241 -23.67 -1.08 -4.33
CA THR A 241 -23.14 -0.30 -5.46
C THR A 241 -21.71 -0.73 -5.80
N PRO A 242 -21.21 -0.44 -7.01
CA PRO A 242 -19.82 -0.76 -7.37
C PRO A 242 -18.79 -0.16 -6.38
N THR A 243 -19.01 1.06 -5.92
CA THR A 243 -18.14 1.72 -4.92
C THR A 243 -18.16 0.97 -3.57
N GLU A 244 -19.36 0.64 -3.06
CA GLU A 244 -19.51 -0.10 -1.80
C GLU A 244 -18.85 -1.48 -1.88
N LYS A 245 -18.92 -2.16 -3.04
CA LYS A 245 -18.22 -3.44 -3.25
C LYS A 245 -16.71 -3.28 -3.15
N ARG A 246 -16.15 -2.21 -3.75
CA ARG A 246 -14.71 -1.90 -3.66
C ARG A 246 -14.27 -1.59 -2.22
N VAL A 247 -15.03 -0.76 -1.51
CA VAL A 247 -14.76 -0.45 -0.09
C VAL A 247 -14.79 -1.73 0.75
N LYS A 248 -15.79 -2.59 0.53
CA LYS A 248 -15.87 -3.86 1.22
C LYS A 248 -14.68 -4.77 0.92
N ALA A 249 -14.29 -4.92 -0.35
CA ALA A 249 -13.16 -5.77 -0.74
C ALA A 249 -11.84 -5.31 -0.10
N ILE A 250 -11.57 -4.01 -0.09
CA ILE A 250 -10.36 -3.45 0.55
C ILE A 250 -10.40 -3.65 2.07
N SER A 251 -11.53 -3.39 2.71
CA SER A 251 -11.68 -3.55 4.16
C SER A 251 -11.58 -5.02 4.58
N ASP A 252 -12.16 -5.94 3.80
CA ASP A 252 -12.09 -7.38 4.04
C ASP A 252 -10.67 -7.92 3.80
N PHE A 253 -9.95 -7.41 2.79
CA PHE A 253 -8.52 -7.73 2.61
C PHE A 253 -7.69 -7.39 3.83
N VAL A 254 -7.88 -6.19 4.38
CA VAL A 254 -7.12 -5.73 5.55
C VAL A 254 -7.42 -6.61 6.77
N ALA A 255 -8.69 -6.92 7.01
CA ALA A 255 -9.09 -7.84 8.09
C ALA A 255 -8.49 -9.24 7.89
N TYR A 256 -8.53 -9.75 6.65
CA TYR A 256 -7.95 -11.03 6.28
C TYR A 256 -6.43 -11.06 6.51
N ALA A 257 -5.72 -10.02 6.06
CA ALA A 257 -4.29 -9.91 6.26
C ALA A 257 -3.92 -9.94 7.75
N ARG A 258 -4.63 -9.17 8.58
CA ARG A 258 -4.43 -9.16 10.03
C ARG A 258 -4.69 -10.52 10.66
N GLU A 259 -5.77 -11.21 10.29
CA GLU A 259 -6.07 -12.56 10.78
C GLU A 259 -4.96 -13.55 10.45
N LYS A 260 -4.45 -13.52 9.22
CA LYS A 260 -3.40 -14.44 8.74
C LYS A 260 -2.03 -14.16 9.36
N LEU A 261 -1.72 -12.91 9.62
CA LEU A 261 -0.46 -12.48 10.22
C LEU A 261 -0.44 -12.60 11.75
N MET A 262 -1.61 -12.66 12.38
CA MET A 262 -1.76 -12.80 13.83
C MET A 262 -0.91 -13.92 14.46
N PRO A 263 -0.80 -15.14 13.89
CA PRO A 263 0.02 -16.20 14.48
C PRO A 263 1.53 -15.90 14.51
N TYR A 264 1.96 -14.89 13.74
CA TYR A 264 3.37 -14.49 13.65
C TYR A 264 3.72 -13.35 14.61
N GLY A 265 2.72 -12.75 15.28
CA GLY A 265 2.92 -11.74 16.31
C GLY A 265 3.50 -10.43 15.77
N VAL A 266 3.17 -10.09 14.52
CA VAL A 266 3.58 -8.83 13.87
C VAL A 266 2.41 -7.87 13.83
N GLU A 267 2.71 -6.57 13.91
CA GLU A 267 1.72 -5.52 13.66
C GLU A 267 1.39 -5.46 12.17
N VAL A 268 0.16 -5.09 11.85
CA VAL A 268 -0.29 -4.86 10.47
C VAL A 268 -0.61 -3.40 10.28
N SER A 269 0.05 -2.79 9.31
CA SER A 269 -0.20 -1.41 8.89
C SER A 269 -0.58 -1.30 7.43
N VAL A 270 -1.22 -0.18 7.09
CA VAL A 270 -1.58 0.13 5.70
C VAL A 270 -1.26 1.58 5.38
N ASP A 271 -0.77 1.80 4.15
CA ASP A 271 -0.62 3.12 3.56
C ASP A 271 -1.91 3.48 2.83
N ILE A 272 -2.50 4.61 3.19
CA ILE A 272 -3.70 5.13 2.55
C ILE A 272 -3.46 6.52 1.98
N PHE A 273 -4.19 6.88 0.93
CA PHE A 273 -4.14 8.24 0.41
C PHE A 273 -4.55 9.27 1.48
N GLY A 274 -3.81 10.38 1.54
CA GLY A 274 -4.07 11.45 2.50
C GLY A 274 -5.49 11.98 2.44
N TYR A 275 -6.08 12.11 1.25
CA TYR A 275 -7.45 12.56 1.10
C TYR A 275 -8.49 11.57 1.65
N ALA A 276 -8.18 10.28 1.75
CA ALA A 276 -9.08 9.29 2.33
C ALA A 276 -9.41 9.58 3.81
N ALA A 277 -8.54 10.32 4.51
CA ALA A 277 -8.81 10.79 5.87
C ALA A 277 -9.73 12.02 5.92
N THR A 278 -9.95 12.71 4.79
CA THR A 278 -10.73 13.96 4.72
C THR A 278 -12.11 13.78 4.10
N VAL A 279 -12.42 12.61 3.56
CA VAL A 279 -13.71 12.28 2.96
C VAL A 279 -14.35 11.10 3.69
N SER A 280 -15.67 10.94 3.57
CA SER A 280 -16.38 9.82 4.20
C SER A 280 -15.95 8.47 3.62
N GLU A 281 -15.71 8.43 2.32
CA GLU A 281 -15.10 7.30 1.59
C GLU A 281 -14.33 7.83 0.39
N ALA A 282 -13.20 7.21 0.08
CA ALA A 282 -12.47 7.49 -1.14
C ALA A 282 -13.08 6.65 -2.27
N SER A 283 -14.16 7.17 -2.84
CA SER A 283 -14.93 6.52 -3.89
C SER A 283 -14.01 6.17 -5.07
N GLY A 284 -14.20 5.02 -5.67
CA GLY A 284 -13.39 4.56 -6.78
C GLY A 284 -12.20 3.72 -6.38
N ILE A 285 -11.39 4.13 -5.43
CA ILE A 285 -10.22 3.34 -5.00
C ILE A 285 -10.53 2.36 -3.86
N GLY A 286 -11.71 2.45 -3.25
CA GLY A 286 -12.16 1.52 -2.22
C GLY A 286 -11.63 1.80 -0.81
N GLN A 287 -11.02 2.96 -0.56
CA GLN A 287 -10.53 3.30 0.78
C GLN A 287 -11.61 4.01 1.60
N ASP A 288 -12.00 3.41 2.71
CA ASP A 288 -12.80 4.02 3.79
C ASP A 288 -11.94 4.01 5.06
N PHE A 289 -11.62 5.19 5.57
CA PHE A 289 -10.73 5.34 6.71
C PHE A 289 -11.26 4.60 7.94
N SER A 290 -12.57 4.74 8.22
CA SER A 290 -13.19 4.13 9.41
C SER A 290 -13.24 2.61 9.33
N ALA A 291 -13.56 2.06 8.15
CA ALA A 291 -13.61 0.62 7.94
C ALA A 291 -12.21 -0.01 8.03
N ILE A 292 -11.21 0.63 7.43
CA ILE A 292 -9.82 0.17 7.48
C ILE A 292 -9.28 0.26 8.90
N SER A 293 -9.49 1.38 9.63
CA SER A 293 -8.94 1.60 10.97
C SER A 293 -9.43 0.59 12.01
N ASN A 294 -10.58 -0.05 11.79
CA ASN A 294 -11.08 -1.11 12.66
C ASN A 294 -10.32 -2.45 12.51
N ASN A 295 -9.52 -2.59 11.47
CA ASN A 295 -8.93 -3.86 11.06
C ASN A 295 -7.40 -3.85 10.97
N VAL A 296 -6.75 -2.75 11.34
CA VAL A 296 -5.28 -2.62 11.36
C VAL A 296 -4.80 -2.18 12.73
N ASP A 297 -3.51 -2.35 12.98
CA ASP A 297 -2.85 -1.86 14.18
C ASP A 297 -2.34 -0.43 13.96
N VAL A 298 -1.91 -0.11 12.74
CA VAL A 298 -1.38 1.21 12.36
C VAL A 298 -1.92 1.66 11.00
N ILE A 299 -2.23 2.95 10.86
CA ILE A 299 -2.51 3.60 9.58
C ILE A 299 -1.44 4.63 9.30
N SER A 300 -0.83 4.53 8.11
CA SER A 300 0.08 5.53 7.57
C SER A 300 -0.64 6.34 6.49
N SER A 301 -1.17 7.49 6.87
CA SER A 301 -1.80 8.39 5.90
C SER A 301 -0.73 9.15 5.11
N MET A 302 -0.77 9.02 3.79
CA MET A 302 0.14 9.70 2.86
C MET A 302 -0.26 11.17 2.67
N ILE A 303 -0.17 11.95 3.75
CA ILE A 303 -0.52 13.38 3.76
C ILE A 303 0.72 14.16 3.32
N TYR A 304 0.95 14.21 2.01
CA TYR A 304 2.07 14.94 1.43
C TYR A 304 1.59 16.33 0.97
N PRO A 305 2.06 17.44 1.57
CA PRO A 305 1.63 18.80 1.17
C PRO A 305 1.79 19.07 -0.32
N SER A 306 2.82 18.50 -0.95
CA SER A 306 3.10 18.62 -2.39
C SER A 306 2.08 17.91 -3.30
N HIS A 307 1.22 17.05 -2.76
CA HIS A 307 0.19 16.35 -3.54
C HIS A 307 -1.17 17.06 -3.55
N TRP A 308 -1.27 18.17 -2.81
CA TRP A 308 -2.50 18.96 -2.77
C TRP A 308 -2.40 20.15 -3.72
N GLY A 309 -3.39 20.29 -4.60
CA GLY A 309 -3.46 21.41 -5.52
C GLY A 309 -3.92 22.72 -4.84
N PRO A 310 -3.77 23.86 -5.55
CA PRO A 310 -4.26 25.14 -5.08
C PRO A 310 -5.76 25.09 -4.73
N GLY A 311 -6.12 25.71 -3.61
CA GLY A 311 -7.49 25.78 -3.09
C GLY A 311 -7.83 24.71 -2.06
N ASN A 312 -7.01 23.65 -1.91
CA ASN A 312 -7.16 22.73 -0.79
C ASN A 312 -6.73 23.43 0.51
N PHE A 313 -7.45 23.16 1.60
CA PHE A 313 -7.24 23.78 2.91
C PHE A 313 -7.25 25.31 2.88
N ASP A 314 -7.96 25.92 1.90
CA ASP A 314 -7.99 27.36 1.65
C ASP A 314 -6.59 27.97 1.33
N LEU A 315 -5.63 27.13 0.91
CA LEU A 315 -4.26 27.52 0.60
C LEU A 315 -4.06 27.65 -0.92
N SER A 316 -3.34 28.70 -1.34
CA SER A 316 -2.96 28.89 -2.75
C SER A 316 -1.82 27.99 -3.22
N ALA A 317 -1.00 27.51 -2.30
CA ALA A 317 0.14 26.62 -2.53
C ALA A 317 0.37 25.76 -1.28
N PRO A 318 -0.37 24.65 -1.10
CA PRO A 318 -0.29 23.82 0.11
C PRO A 318 1.12 23.30 0.42
N ASP A 319 1.93 23.05 -0.59
CA ASP A 319 3.33 22.61 -0.49
C ASP A 319 4.25 23.58 0.27
N LEU A 320 3.88 24.86 0.34
CA LEU A 320 4.59 25.89 1.09
C LEU A 320 4.13 26.00 2.56
N TYR A 321 3.07 25.32 2.91
CA TYR A 321 2.42 25.43 4.23
C TYR A 321 2.16 24.05 4.86
N PRO A 322 3.23 23.25 5.12
CA PRO A 322 3.07 21.86 5.55
C PRO A 322 2.42 21.67 6.93
N TYR A 323 2.35 22.71 7.74
CA TYR A 323 1.69 22.64 9.06
C TYR A 323 0.19 22.96 9.01
N GLU A 324 -0.28 23.53 7.92
CA GLU A 324 -1.69 23.85 7.68
C GLU A 324 -2.40 22.74 6.93
N VAL A 325 -1.65 21.84 6.27
CA VAL A 325 -2.12 20.63 5.60
C VAL A 325 -2.22 19.47 6.56
#